data_f883a3179e82916cd6bf98927de39ccf
#
_entry.id   f883a3179e82916cd6bf98927de39ccf
#
_cell.length_a   1.000
_cell.length_b   1.000
_cell.length_c   1.000
_cell.angle_alpha   90.00
_cell.angle_beta   90.00
_cell.angle_gamma   90.00
#
_symmetry.space_group_name_H-M   'P 1'
#
loop_
_entity.id
_entity.type
_entity.pdbx_description
1 polymer ?
#
loop_
_entity_poly.entity_id
_entity_poly.type
_entity_poly.pdbx_seq_one_letter_code
_entity_poly.pdbx_strand_id
1 'polypeptide(L)'
;MTKPIDVTIVGGGMITLDLLLPSVYHMQRTGLVSTINICALDSGPLKALKEDPGIVQAFPGQDFVAHPPANEDPKKKFPTLYKEVLARMAPRQAVVVAMPDQFHYEVVMEALKNNQHVLCVKPLVLKYKQAVEVEELAYQKGLFVGIEYHKRFDRRSLE
;
A
#
# COMPACT_ATOMS: atom_id res chain seq x y z
N MET A 1 4.87 -3.16 -24.71
CA MET A 1 4.00 -3.12 -23.50
C MET A 1 4.89 -3.12 -22.28
N THR A 2 4.65 -2.25 -21.31
CA THR A 2 5.36 -2.25 -20.03
C THR A 2 5.02 -3.52 -19.26
N LYS A 3 6.00 -4.11 -18.57
CA LYS A 3 5.76 -5.29 -17.72
C LYS A 3 4.88 -4.87 -16.52
N PRO A 4 3.80 -5.61 -16.20
CA PRO A 4 3.01 -5.35 -15.01
C PRO A 4 3.87 -5.38 -13.74
N ILE A 5 3.53 -4.57 -12.75
CA ILE A 5 4.21 -4.52 -11.46
C ILE A 5 3.35 -5.15 -10.37
N ASP A 6 3.99 -5.66 -9.32
CA ASP A 6 3.31 -6.07 -8.10
C ASP A 6 3.09 -4.86 -7.19
N VAL A 7 1.98 -4.84 -6.48
CA VAL A 7 1.66 -3.80 -5.50
C VAL A 7 1.44 -4.43 -4.13
N THR A 8 2.11 -3.90 -3.12
CA THR A 8 1.86 -4.26 -1.72
C THR A 8 1.32 -3.07 -0.96
N ILE A 9 0.10 -3.16 -0.45
CA ILE A 9 -0.50 -2.15 0.43
C ILE A 9 -0.22 -2.54 1.88
N VAL A 10 0.40 -1.65 2.65
CA VAL A 10 0.60 -1.83 4.09
C VAL A 10 -0.40 -0.95 4.83
N GLY A 11 -1.46 -1.59 5.32
CA GLY A 11 -2.62 -0.98 5.95
C GLY A 11 -3.93 -1.44 5.30
N GLY A 12 -4.84 -2.02 6.09
CA GLY A 12 -6.14 -2.56 5.63
C GLY A 12 -7.34 -1.72 6.09
N GLY A 13 -7.13 -0.45 6.44
CA GLY A 13 -8.18 0.42 6.98
C GLY A 13 -9.07 1.08 5.92
N MET A 14 -9.85 2.06 6.36
CA MET A 14 -10.85 2.77 5.56
C MET A 14 -10.27 3.38 4.28
N ILE A 15 -9.11 4.02 4.34
CA ILE A 15 -8.48 4.62 3.15
C ILE A 15 -8.14 3.57 2.08
N THR A 16 -7.81 2.36 2.51
CA THR A 16 -7.58 1.23 1.61
C THR A 16 -8.88 0.79 0.94
N LEU A 17 -9.98 0.70 1.69
CA LEU A 17 -11.29 0.36 1.15
C LEU A 17 -11.80 1.41 0.16
N ASP A 18 -11.80 2.68 0.58
CA ASP A 18 -12.51 3.75 -0.12
C ASP A 18 -11.76 4.27 -1.36
N LEU A 19 -10.43 4.26 -1.36
CA LEU A 19 -9.61 4.90 -2.39
C LEU A 19 -8.58 3.97 -3.04
N LEU A 20 -7.78 3.25 -2.23
CA LEU A 20 -6.60 2.58 -2.76
C LEU A 20 -6.95 1.28 -3.47
N LEU A 21 -7.75 0.42 -2.85
CA LEU A 21 -8.09 -0.89 -3.42
C LEU A 21 -8.88 -0.78 -4.72
N PRO A 22 -9.92 0.09 -4.85
CA PRO A 22 -10.59 0.32 -6.13
C PRO A 22 -9.64 0.78 -7.24
N SER A 23 -8.72 1.68 -6.90
CA SER A 23 -7.72 2.20 -7.86
C SER A 23 -6.75 1.11 -8.32
N VAL A 24 -6.24 0.32 -7.40
CA VAL A 24 -5.28 -0.76 -7.70
C VAL A 24 -5.97 -1.92 -8.43
N TYR A 25 -7.22 -2.24 -8.10
CA TYR A 25 -8.02 -3.22 -8.84
C TYR A 25 -8.32 -2.75 -10.28
N HIS A 26 -8.58 -1.47 -10.47
CA HIS A 26 -8.70 -0.93 -11.83
C HIS A 26 -7.38 -1.10 -12.61
N MET A 27 -6.23 -0.82 -12.01
CA MET A 27 -4.93 -1.04 -12.63
C MET A 27 -4.63 -2.53 -12.87
N GLN A 28 -5.07 -3.43 -12.00
CA GLN A 28 -4.96 -4.87 -12.22
C GLN A 28 -5.82 -5.32 -13.42
N ARG A 29 -7.05 -4.84 -13.51
CA ARG A 29 -7.96 -5.13 -14.64
C ARG A 29 -7.43 -4.64 -15.98
N THR A 30 -6.69 -3.53 -15.99
CA THR A 30 -6.08 -2.96 -17.20
C THR A 30 -4.69 -3.54 -17.51
N GLY A 31 -4.20 -4.49 -16.71
CA GLY A 31 -2.92 -5.17 -16.93
C GLY A 31 -1.68 -4.35 -16.54
N LEU A 32 -1.84 -3.26 -15.78
CA LEU A 32 -0.72 -2.48 -15.24
C LEU A 32 -0.17 -3.08 -13.94
N VAL A 33 -1.04 -3.71 -13.17
CA VAL A 33 -0.69 -4.40 -11.91
C VAL A 33 -0.94 -5.90 -12.08
N SER A 34 -0.01 -6.71 -11.59
CA SER A 34 -0.12 -8.19 -11.57
C SER A 34 -0.67 -8.66 -10.23
N THR A 35 0.19 -8.80 -9.24
CA THR A 35 -0.18 -9.27 -7.91
C THR A 35 -0.45 -8.09 -6.97
N ILE A 36 -1.52 -8.20 -6.19
CA ILE A 36 -1.82 -7.27 -5.10
C ILE A 36 -1.66 -8.01 -3.78
N ASN A 37 -0.83 -7.49 -2.89
CA ASN A 37 -0.72 -7.95 -1.51
C ASN A 37 -1.28 -6.87 -0.58
N ILE A 38 -1.98 -7.27 0.48
CA ILE A 38 -2.39 -6.32 1.54
C ILE A 38 -1.95 -6.86 2.88
N CYS A 39 -1.13 -6.06 3.59
CA CYS A 39 -0.65 -6.35 4.93
C CYS A 39 -1.46 -5.56 5.96
N ALA A 40 -1.96 -6.23 6.98
CA ALA A 40 -2.63 -5.59 8.12
C ALA A 40 -2.14 -6.16 9.46
N LEU A 41 -2.49 -5.47 10.55
CA LEU A 41 -2.11 -5.91 11.89
C LEU A 41 -2.77 -7.24 12.28
N ASP A 42 -3.97 -7.48 11.78
CA ASP A 42 -4.74 -8.72 11.96
C ASP A 42 -5.62 -9.01 10.75
N SER A 43 -6.30 -10.14 10.75
CA SER A 43 -7.14 -10.62 9.64
C SER A 43 -8.47 -9.87 9.49
N GLY A 44 -8.96 -9.21 10.53
CA GLY A 44 -10.30 -8.58 10.52
C GLY A 44 -10.52 -7.61 9.38
N PRO A 45 -9.66 -6.56 9.22
CA PRO A 45 -9.76 -5.63 8.09
C PRO A 45 -9.64 -6.33 6.73
N LEU A 46 -8.77 -7.33 6.60
CA LEU A 46 -8.54 -8.04 5.34
C LEU A 46 -9.75 -8.87 4.93
N LYS A 47 -10.41 -9.49 5.90
CA LYS A 47 -11.68 -10.19 5.68
C LYS A 47 -12.76 -9.21 5.23
N ALA A 48 -12.89 -8.08 5.93
CA ALA A 48 -13.86 -7.05 5.58
C ALA A 48 -13.66 -6.52 4.15
N LEU A 49 -12.40 -6.29 3.72
CA LEU A 49 -12.09 -5.87 2.34
C LEU A 49 -12.50 -6.92 1.30
N LYS A 50 -12.28 -8.22 1.58
CA LYS A 50 -12.64 -9.31 0.66
C LYS A 50 -14.15 -9.53 0.53
N GLU A 51 -14.88 -9.25 1.61
CA GLU A 51 -16.33 -9.49 1.70
C GLU A 51 -17.16 -8.22 1.45
N ASP A 52 -16.53 -7.07 1.19
CA ASP A 52 -17.24 -5.81 0.93
C ASP A 52 -18.09 -5.92 -0.34
N PRO A 53 -19.44 -5.77 -0.24
CA PRO A 53 -20.34 -5.96 -1.37
C PRO A 53 -20.08 -4.98 -2.53
N GLY A 54 -19.68 -3.74 -2.21
CA GLY A 54 -19.38 -2.71 -3.21
C GLY A 54 -18.14 -3.07 -4.02
N ILE A 55 -17.08 -3.51 -3.35
CA ILE A 55 -15.85 -3.97 -3.99
C ILE A 55 -16.10 -5.20 -4.85
N VAL A 56 -16.76 -6.22 -4.31
CA VAL A 56 -17.04 -7.46 -5.04
C VAL A 56 -17.89 -7.20 -6.29
N GLN A 57 -18.90 -6.33 -6.17
CA GLN A 57 -19.76 -5.97 -7.30
C GLN A 57 -19.03 -5.13 -8.37
N ALA A 58 -18.20 -4.17 -7.95
CA ALA A 58 -17.51 -3.26 -8.86
C ALA A 58 -16.31 -3.90 -9.57
N PHE A 59 -15.69 -4.89 -8.93
CA PHE A 59 -14.45 -5.53 -9.41
C PHE A 59 -14.54 -7.05 -9.42
N PRO A 60 -15.48 -7.63 -10.19
CA PRO A 60 -15.63 -9.07 -10.29
C PRO A 60 -14.36 -9.68 -10.91
N GLY A 61 -13.77 -10.66 -10.24
CA GLY A 61 -12.56 -11.35 -10.70
C GLY A 61 -11.23 -10.72 -10.31
N GLN A 62 -11.21 -9.55 -9.69
CA GLN A 62 -10.03 -9.01 -9.02
C GLN A 62 -9.93 -9.55 -7.59
N ASP A 63 -8.70 -9.82 -7.15
CA ASP A 63 -8.44 -10.30 -5.79
C ASP A 63 -7.05 -9.86 -5.32
N PHE A 64 -6.81 -9.98 -4.02
CA PHE A 64 -5.53 -9.72 -3.38
C PHE A 64 -5.12 -10.87 -2.45
N VAL A 65 -3.83 -11.02 -2.24
CA VAL A 65 -3.26 -11.91 -1.23
C VAL A 65 -3.26 -11.19 0.12
N ALA A 66 -3.93 -11.79 1.10
CA ALA A 66 -4.07 -11.23 2.45
C ALA A 66 -2.90 -11.65 3.36
N HIS A 67 -2.30 -10.72 4.09
CA HIS A 67 -1.25 -10.95 5.07
C HIS A 67 -1.60 -10.26 6.41
N PRO A 68 -2.01 -11.00 7.45
CA PRO A 68 -2.18 -12.47 7.52
C PRO A 68 -3.35 -12.95 6.63
N PRO A 69 -3.47 -14.28 6.43
CA PRO A 69 -4.62 -14.86 5.73
C PRO A 69 -5.94 -14.38 6.31
N ALA A 70 -6.94 -14.11 5.46
CA ALA A 70 -8.22 -13.54 5.88
C ALA A 70 -9.03 -14.45 6.84
N ASN A 71 -8.71 -15.75 6.88
CA ASN A 71 -9.30 -16.75 7.79
C ASN A 71 -8.52 -16.97 9.09
N GLU A 72 -7.43 -16.23 9.33
CA GLU A 72 -6.67 -16.28 10.59
C GLU A 72 -7.52 -15.70 11.73
N ASP A 73 -7.23 -16.10 12.98
CA ASP A 73 -7.88 -15.53 14.17
C ASP A 73 -7.64 -14.01 14.25
N PRO A 74 -8.71 -13.17 14.22
CA PRO A 74 -8.58 -11.72 14.25
C PRO A 74 -8.01 -11.17 15.57
N LYS A 75 -7.93 -11.99 16.61
CA LYS A 75 -7.29 -11.62 17.87
C LYS A 75 -5.76 -11.68 17.78
N LYS A 76 -5.24 -12.50 16.87
CA LYS A 76 -3.80 -12.65 16.66
C LYS A 76 -3.24 -11.43 15.90
N LYS A 77 -2.17 -10.84 16.43
CA LYS A 77 -1.57 -9.62 15.87
C LYS A 77 -0.23 -9.93 15.21
N PHE A 78 0.01 -9.28 14.07
CA PHE A 78 1.18 -9.48 13.20
C PHE A 78 1.87 -8.14 12.90
N PRO A 79 2.48 -7.48 13.90
CA PRO A 79 2.98 -6.10 13.74
C PRO A 79 4.14 -5.96 12.75
N THR A 80 4.84 -7.04 12.46
CA THR A 80 6.05 -7.02 11.60
C THR A 80 5.92 -7.86 10.32
N LEU A 81 4.77 -8.49 10.08
CA LEU A 81 4.57 -9.39 8.93
C LEU A 81 4.83 -8.70 7.59
N TYR A 82 4.51 -7.40 7.49
CA TYR A 82 4.80 -6.63 6.28
C TYR A 82 6.29 -6.65 5.91
N LYS A 83 7.22 -6.71 6.88
CA LYS A 83 8.68 -6.78 6.62
C LYS A 83 9.05 -8.05 5.84
N GLU A 84 8.45 -9.18 6.23
CA GLU A 84 8.67 -10.45 5.54
C GLU A 84 8.09 -10.43 4.12
N VAL A 85 6.92 -9.79 3.95
CA VAL A 85 6.29 -9.65 2.62
C VAL A 85 7.17 -8.77 1.72
N LEU A 86 7.61 -7.61 2.20
CA LEU A 86 8.46 -6.69 1.45
C LEU A 86 9.81 -7.33 1.07
N ALA A 87 10.40 -8.12 1.98
CA ALA A 87 11.67 -8.80 1.72
C ALA A 87 11.60 -9.87 0.62
N ARG A 88 10.40 -10.39 0.33
CA ARG A 88 10.18 -11.41 -0.72
C ARG A 88 9.81 -10.79 -2.08
N MET A 89 9.51 -9.50 -2.13
CA MET A 89 9.17 -8.82 -3.38
C MET A 89 10.38 -8.73 -4.31
N ALA A 90 10.13 -8.87 -5.60
CA ALA A 90 11.14 -8.51 -6.60
C ALA A 90 11.50 -7.01 -6.48
N PRO A 91 12.72 -6.59 -6.82
CA PRO A 91 13.09 -5.17 -6.76
C PRO A 91 12.21 -4.30 -7.66
N ARG A 92 12.07 -3.02 -7.29
CA ARG A 92 11.39 -1.96 -8.07
C ARG A 92 9.91 -2.24 -8.34
N GLN A 93 9.24 -2.90 -7.40
CA GLN A 93 7.78 -2.98 -7.34
C GLN A 93 7.24 -1.79 -6.54
N ALA A 94 5.92 -1.70 -6.35
CA ALA A 94 5.28 -0.60 -5.64
C ALA A 94 4.80 -1.02 -4.25
N VAL A 95 5.09 -0.18 -3.26
CA VAL A 95 4.55 -0.29 -1.90
C VAL A 95 3.69 0.93 -1.61
N VAL A 96 2.43 0.70 -1.21
CA VAL A 96 1.52 1.76 -0.77
C VAL A 96 1.42 1.71 0.75
N VAL A 97 1.77 2.82 1.42
CA VAL A 97 1.74 2.94 2.88
C VAL A 97 0.46 3.67 3.30
N ALA A 98 -0.44 2.95 4.00
CA ALA A 98 -1.76 3.43 4.39
C ALA A 98 -2.08 3.05 5.85
N MET A 99 -1.16 3.39 6.73
CA MET A 99 -1.20 3.13 8.17
C MET A 99 -1.46 4.42 8.96
N PRO A 100 -1.64 4.35 10.30
CA PRO A 100 -1.59 5.53 11.14
C PRO A 100 -0.24 6.26 11.02
N ASP A 101 -0.28 7.58 11.01
CA ASP A 101 0.81 8.50 10.64
C ASP A 101 2.15 8.20 11.36
N GLN A 102 2.09 7.79 12.62
CA GLN A 102 3.29 7.50 13.42
C GLN A 102 4.12 6.31 12.93
N PHE A 103 3.54 5.43 12.11
CA PHE A 103 4.20 4.25 11.57
C PHE A 103 4.72 4.45 10.14
N HIS A 104 4.36 5.54 9.48
CA HIS A 104 4.73 5.78 8.08
C HIS A 104 6.24 5.71 7.86
N TYR A 105 7.02 6.42 8.69
CA TYR A 105 8.47 6.47 8.54
C TYR A 105 9.11 5.08 8.55
N GLU A 106 8.73 4.22 9.50
CA GLU A 106 9.30 2.87 9.61
C GLU A 106 9.00 2.03 8.37
N VAL A 107 7.74 2.07 7.89
CA VAL A 107 7.32 1.28 6.74
C VAL A 107 7.91 1.81 5.43
N VAL A 108 7.98 3.13 5.24
CA VAL A 108 8.62 3.77 4.08
C VAL A 108 10.09 3.38 4.01
N MET A 109 10.81 3.49 5.12
CA MET A 109 12.23 3.12 5.18
C MET A 109 12.45 1.63 4.93
N GLU A 110 11.57 0.76 5.44
CA GLU A 110 11.63 -0.69 5.17
C GLU A 110 11.43 -0.99 3.68
N ALA A 111 10.44 -0.35 3.04
CA ALA A 111 10.20 -0.51 1.61
C ALA A 111 11.41 -0.05 0.77
N LEU A 112 11.99 1.10 1.07
CA LEU A 112 13.18 1.62 0.38
C LEU A 112 14.39 0.71 0.59
N LYS A 113 14.61 0.18 1.81
CA LYS A 113 15.69 -0.79 2.09
C LYS A 113 15.56 -2.05 1.22
N ASN A 114 14.32 -2.51 0.98
CA ASN A 114 14.01 -3.65 0.11
C ASN A 114 13.89 -3.26 -1.38
N ASN A 115 14.42 -2.09 -1.79
CA ASN A 115 14.48 -1.62 -3.17
C ASN A 115 13.10 -1.45 -3.84
N GLN A 116 12.08 -1.02 -3.10
CA GLN A 116 10.73 -0.79 -3.61
C GLN A 116 10.45 0.70 -3.82
N HIS A 117 9.63 1.03 -4.84
CA HIS A 117 9.02 2.34 -4.99
C HIS A 117 7.92 2.52 -3.95
N VAL A 118 7.70 3.75 -3.48
CA VAL A 118 6.73 4.02 -2.40
C VAL A 118 5.71 5.07 -2.82
N LEU A 119 4.45 4.80 -2.54
CA LEU A 119 3.38 5.79 -2.44
C LEU A 119 2.87 5.79 -0.99
N CYS A 120 2.99 6.92 -0.29
CA CYS A 120 2.52 7.04 1.08
C CYS A 120 1.30 7.97 1.15
N VAL A 121 0.28 7.60 1.91
CA VAL A 121 -0.80 8.56 2.20
C VAL A 121 -0.27 9.71 3.05
N LYS A 122 -0.97 10.83 3.04
CA LYS A 122 -0.57 12.02 3.80
C LYS A 122 -0.68 11.79 5.33
N PRO A 123 0.24 12.39 6.12
CA PRO A 123 1.49 13.00 5.72
C PRO A 123 2.55 11.91 5.42
N LEU A 124 3.58 12.24 4.65
CA LEU A 124 4.68 11.27 4.39
C LEU A 124 5.29 10.78 5.70
N VAL A 125 5.71 11.73 6.54
CA VAL A 125 6.28 11.50 7.86
C VAL A 125 5.96 12.68 8.79
N LEU A 126 6.23 12.54 10.10
CA LEU A 126 5.89 13.54 11.11
C LEU A 126 7.03 14.52 11.46
N LYS A 127 8.27 14.22 11.05
CA LYS A 127 9.45 15.00 11.41
C LYS A 127 10.27 15.35 10.18
N TYR A 128 10.77 16.58 10.11
CA TYR A 128 11.64 17.04 9.02
C TYR A 128 12.86 16.12 8.81
N LYS A 129 13.56 15.74 9.88
CA LYS A 129 14.70 14.82 9.80
C LYS A 129 14.33 13.50 9.09
N GLN A 130 13.17 12.94 9.40
CA GLN A 130 12.68 11.72 8.76
C GLN A 130 12.45 11.93 7.25
N ALA A 131 11.93 13.10 6.86
CA ALA A 131 11.72 13.42 5.46
C ALA A 131 13.05 13.47 4.69
N VAL A 132 14.08 14.09 5.27
CA VAL A 132 15.43 14.14 4.69
C VAL A 132 16.01 12.74 4.55
N GLU A 133 15.92 11.89 5.57
CA GLU A 133 16.43 10.51 5.51
C GLU A 133 15.73 9.66 4.44
N VAL A 134 14.41 9.84 4.26
CA VAL A 134 13.63 9.18 3.20
C VAL A 134 14.09 9.66 1.82
N GLU A 135 14.21 10.97 1.63
CA GLU A 135 14.65 11.57 0.37
C GLU A 135 16.06 11.10 -0.03
N GLU A 136 17.02 11.16 0.91
CA GLU A 136 18.39 10.71 0.68
C GLU A 136 18.47 9.25 0.28
N LEU A 137 17.78 8.36 1.01
CA LEU A 137 17.79 6.93 0.70
C LEU A 137 17.11 6.64 -0.65
N ALA A 138 15.99 7.31 -0.95
CA ALA A 138 15.30 7.16 -2.22
C ALA A 138 16.18 7.61 -3.38
N TYR A 139 16.84 8.76 -3.24
CA TYR A 139 17.77 9.30 -4.24
C TYR A 139 18.95 8.36 -4.48
N GLN A 140 19.64 7.91 -3.43
CA GLN A 140 20.77 6.99 -3.50
C GLN A 140 20.43 5.70 -4.25
N LYS A 141 19.19 5.19 -4.08
CA LYS A 141 18.73 3.95 -4.70
C LYS A 141 18.02 4.15 -6.05
N GLY A 142 17.82 5.39 -6.48
CA GLY A 142 17.05 5.72 -7.69
C GLY A 142 15.62 5.21 -7.61
N LEU A 143 14.98 5.36 -6.43
CA LEU A 143 13.62 4.94 -6.15
C LEU A 143 12.68 6.14 -6.11
N PHE A 144 11.43 5.91 -6.51
CA PHE A 144 10.38 6.91 -6.41
C PHE A 144 9.71 6.87 -5.03
N VAL A 145 9.49 8.04 -4.44
CA VAL A 145 8.63 8.23 -3.26
C VAL A 145 7.61 9.31 -3.59
N GLY A 146 6.34 8.94 -3.59
CA GLY A 146 5.23 9.85 -3.79
C GLY A 146 4.36 9.97 -2.54
N ILE A 147 3.63 11.09 -2.45
CA ILE A 147 2.64 11.33 -1.39
C ILE A 147 1.27 11.43 -2.04
N GLU A 148 0.32 10.68 -1.52
CA GLU A 148 -1.06 10.76 -1.97
C GLU A 148 -1.73 12.01 -1.36
N TYR A 149 -2.06 12.96 -2.23
CA TYR A 149 -2.85 14.16 -1.93
C TYR A 149 -4.09 14.19 -2.83
N HIS A 150 -5.06 13.31 -2.57
CA HIS A 150 -6.27 13.15 -3.38
C HIS A 150 -6.99 14.46 -3.68
N LYS A 151 -6.98 15.42 -2.75
CA LYS A 151 -7.59 16.74 -2.92
C LYS A 151 -6.94 17.61 -4.01
N ARG A 152 -5.70 17.32 -4.41
CA ARG A 152 -5.04 18.03 -5.52
C ARG A 152 -5.67 17.72 -6.89
N PHE A 153 -6.42 16.64 -6.99
CA PHE A 153 -7.09 16.19 -8.21
C PHE A 153 -8.62 16.31 -8.10
N ASP A 154 -9.12 16.79 -6.96
CA ASP A 154 -10.53 17.08 -6.76
C ASP A 154 -10.88 18.43 -7.42
N ARG A 155 -11.81 18.40 -8.39
CA ARG A 155 -12.24 19.57 -9.15
C ARG A 155 -12.68 20.72 -8.26
N ARG A 156 -13.36 20.45 -7.14
CA ARG A 156 -13.82 21.43 -6.17
C ARG A 156 -12.68 22.12 -5.39
N SER A 157 -11.51 21.48 -5.35
CA SER A 157 -10.33 22.02 -4.68
C SER A 157 -9.40 22.77 -5.63
N LEU A 158 -9.70 22.76 -6.93
CA LEU A 158 -8.94 23.45 -7.98
C LEU A 158 -9.59 24.77 -8.41
N GLU A 159 -10.85 25.02 -8.04
CA GLU A 159 -11.61 26.25 -8.21
C GLU A 159 -11.46 27.18 -7.00
#